data_ca020649bd9b53b0d4e3b259ceefe925
#
_entry.id   ca020649bd9b53b0d4e3b259ceefe925
#
_cell.length_a   1.000
_cell.length_b   1.000
_cell.length_c   1.000
_cell.angle_alpha   90.00
_cell.angle_beta   90.00
_cell.angle_gamma   90.00
#
_symmetry.space_group_name_H-M   'P 1'
#
loop_
_entity.id
_entity.type
_entity.pdbx_description
1 polymer ?
#
loop_
_entity_poly.entity_id
_entity_poly.type
_entity_poly.pdbx_seq_one_letter_code
_entity_poly.pdbx_strand_id
1 'polypeptide(L)'
;MKIWDAVFEAGAEFGIKPVGLGARDTLRLEMGFCLYGNDLDDTTSPIEAGLGWITKFVEGKNFTNRPMLEKQKAEGTTRKLVGFEMIDRGIPRHGYELYSTDGTAIGVVTSGTMSPTRKIGIGMGYIRPEYSKVGTEICIDMRGRKLKAVVVKPPFRKQ
;
A
#
# COMPACT_ATOMS: atom_id res chain seq x y z
N MET A 1 -1.67 13.10 -28.97
CA MET A 1 -0.24 13.37 -29.23
C MET A 1 0.10 14.86 -29.07
N LYS A 2 -0.66 15.81 -29.65
CA LYS A 2 -0.33 17.26 -29.58
C LYS A 2 0.04 17.82 -28.18
N ILE A 3 -0.68 17.43 -27.11
CA ILE A 3 -0.36 17.89 -25.75
C ILE A 3 0.96 17.29 -25.27
N TRP A 4 1.19 16.02 -25.53
CA TRP A 4 2.45 15.35 -25.21
C TRP A 4 3.64 16.04 -25.88
N ASP A 5 3.53 16.28 -27.18
CA ASP A 5 4.62 16.90 -27.95
C ASP A 5 4.90 18.33 -27.45
N ALA A 6 3.85 19.13 -27.18
CA ALA A 6 3.98 20.47 -26.61
C ALA A 6 4.64 20.49 -25.22
N VAL A 7 4.31 19.50 -24.35
CA VAL A 7 4.95 19.38 -23.03
C VAL A 7 6.44 19.07 -23.16
N PHE A 8 6.81 18.17 -24.07
CA PHE A 8 8.20 17.82 -24.29
C PHE A 8 9.00 18.96 -24.95
N GLU A 9 8.38 19.69 -25.87
CA GLU A 9 8.97 20.89 -26.46
C GLU A 9 9.24 21.96 -25.41
N ALA A 10 8.23 22.30 -24.60
CA ALA A 10 8.37 23.31 -23.52
C ALA A 10 9.32 22.86 -22.41
N GLY A 11 9.42 21.55 -22.16
CA GLY A 11 10.27 20.99 -21.10
C GLY A 11 11.71 20.70 -21.53
N ALA A 12 12.05 20.86 -22.83
CA ALA A 12 13.35 20.46 -23.36
C ALA A 12 14.52 21.19 -22.65
N GLU A 13 14.40 22.48 -22.39
CA GLU A 13 15.40 23.31 -21.68
C GLU A 13 15.59 22.85 -20.21
N PHE A 14 14.58 22.22 -19.60
CA PHE A 14 14.63 21.70 -18.22
C PHE A 14 15.04 20.22 -18.17
N GLY A 15 15.41 19.61 -19.29
CA GLY A 15 15.85 18.22 -19.34
C GLY A 15 14.74 17.21 -19.05
N ILE A 16 13.47 17.52 -19.43
CA ILE A 16 12.34 16.62 -19.25
C ILE A 16 12.61 15.25 -19.89
N LYS A 17 12.22 14.20 -19.18
CA LYS A 17 12.39 12.81 -19.67
C LYS A 17 11.04 12.07 -19.60
N PRO A 18 10.76 11.18 -20.55
CA PRO A 18 9.58 10.33 -20.49
C PRO A 18 9.72 9.33 -19.33
N VAL A 19 8.67 9.19 -18.53
CA VAL A 19 8.61 8.25 -17.40
C VAL A 19 7.33 7.42 -17.53
N GLY A 20 7.47 6.10 -17.54
CA GLY A 20 6.35 5.18 -17.69
C GLY A 20 5.58 4.95 -16.40
N LEU A 21 4.39 4.32 -16.53
CA LEU A 21 3.51 3.99 -15.40
C LEU A 21 4.20 3.09 -14.35
N GLY A 22 5.09 2.20 -14.77
CA GLY A 22 5.85 1.35 -13.85
C GLY A 22 6.75 2.13 -12.89
N ALA A 23 7.36 3.24 -13.38
CA ALA A 23 8.14 4.12 -12.52
C ALA A 23 7.24 4.85 -11.50
N ARG A 24 6.07 5.36 -11.95
CA ARG A 24 5.09 5.98 -11.06
C ARG A 24 4.62 5.01 -9.98
N ASP A 25 4.30 3.76 -10.34
CA ASP A 25 3.84 2.74 -9.40
C ASP A 25 4.93 2.39 -8.38
N THR A 26 6.17 2.26 -8.80
CA THR A 26 7.30 1.99 -7.90
C THR A 26 7.56 3.15 -6.94
N LEU A 27 7.58 4.38 -7.45
CA LEU A 27 7.82 5.58 -6.64
C LEU A 27 6.74 5.81 -5.58
N ARG A 28 5.46 5.68 -5.96
CA ARG A 28 4.37 5.85 -5.00
C ARG A 28 4.40 4.77 -3.92
N LEU A 29 4.72 3.50 -4.30
CA LEU A 29 4.77 2.38 -3.36
C LEU A 29 5.94 2.55 -2.37
N GLU A 30 7.13 2.97 -2.83
CA GLU A 30 8.26 3.28 -1.94
C GLU A 30 7.93 4.35 -0.90
N MET A 31 7.03 5.28 -1.24
CA MET A 31 6.52 6.30 -0.31
C MET A 31 5.32 5.82 0.52
N GLY A 32 4.80 4.61 0.26
CA GLY A 32 3.63 4.07 0.94
C GLY A 32 2.32 4.74 0.53
N PHE A 33 2.25 5.33 -0.66
CA PHE A 33 1.03 5.95 -1.17
C PHE A 33 0.12 4.90 -1.81
N CYS A 34 -1.15 4.93 -1.42
CA CYS A 34 -2.17 4.06 -1.96
C CYS A 34 -2.44 4.36 -3.44
N LEU A 35 -2.77 3.31 -4.19
CA LEU A 35 -3.27 3.39 -5.56
C LEU A 35 -4.74 3.00 -5.57
N TYR A 36 -5.61 3.89 -6.10
CA TYR A 36 -7.02 3.56 -6.32
C TYR A 36 -7.14 2.43 -7.37
N GLY A 37 -8.03 1.49 -7.10
CA GLY A 37 -8.18 0.27 -7.87
C GLY A 37 -7.31 -0.91 -7.40
N ASN A 38 -6.32 -0.64 -6.53
CA ASN A 38 -5.47 -1.67 -5.93
C ASN A 38 -5.60 -1.67 -4.40
N ASP A 39 -5.16 -0.57 -3.77
CA ASP A 39 -5.13 -0.43 -2.31
C ASP A 39 -6.41 0.21 -1.76
N LEU A 40 -7.11 0.95 -2.58
CA LEU A 40 -8.38 1.63 -2.28
C LEU A 40 -9.39 1.35 -3.38
N ASP A 41 -10.63 1.16 -2.99
CA ASP A 41 -11.78 1.03 -3.87
C ASP A 41 -13.06 1.49 -3.17
N ASP A 42 -14.22 1.31 -3.81
CA ASP A 42 -15.54 1.72 -3.29
C ASP A 42 -15.93 0.95 -2.01
N THR A 43 -15.27 -0.17 -1.71
CA THR A 43 -15.54 -1.03 -0.54
C THR A 43 -14.57 -0.78 0.61
N THR A 44 -13.60 0.12 0.43
CA THR A 44 -12.52 0.36 1.38
C THR A 44 -12.72 1.68 2.12
N SER A 45 -12.79 1.63 3.44
CA SER A 45 -12.87 2.84 4.25
C SER A 45 -11.50 3.52 4.44
N PRO A 46 -11.44 4.85 4.60
CA PRO A 46 -10.20 5.54 4.92
C PRO A 46 -9.59 5.09 6.27
N ILE A 47 -10.38 4.59 7.19
CA ILE A 47 -9.89 4.09 8.49
C ILE A 47 -9.14 2.78 8.29
N GLU A 48 -9.70 1.83 7.52
CA GLU A 48 -9.02 0.58 7.15
C GLU A 48 -7.71 0.83 6.42
N ALA A 49 -7.71 1.82 5.51
CA ALA A 49 -6.55 2.20 4.71
C ALA A 49 -5.46 2.98 5.48
N GLY A 50 -5.63 3.20 6.79
CA GLY A 50 -4.68 3.97 7.58
C GLY A 50 -4.70 5.48 7.33
N LEU A 51 -5.74 5.99 6.65
CA LEU A 51 -5.94 7.40 6.30
C LEU A 51 -6.78 8.17 7.33
N GLY A 52 -6.98 7.59 8.52
CA GLY A 52 -7.73 8.21 9.61
C GLY A 52 -7.16 9.58 10.05
N TRP A 53 -5.88 9.82 9.82
CA TRP A 53 -5.22 11.09 10.16
C TRP A 53 -5.69 12.27 9.31
N ILE A 54 -6.14 12.03 8.06
CA ILE A 54 -6.74 13.06 7.18
C ILE A 54 -8.26 13.12 7.28
N THR A 55 -8.90 12.11 7.85
CA THR A 55 -10.35 12.06 8.06
C THR A 55 -10.70 12.86 9.30
N LYS A 56 -11.23 14.08 9.13
CA LYS A 56 -11.44 15.02 10.24
C LYS A 56 -12.87 14.96 10.77
N PHE A 57 -13.02 14.49 11.99
CA PHE A 57 -14.29 14.39 12.73
C PHE A 57 -14.49 15.61 13.65
N VAL A 58 -14.35 16.82 13.08
CA VAL A 58 -14.58 18.06 13.83
C VAL A 58 -16.05 18.47 13.78
N GLU A 59 -16.48 19.26 14.77
CA GLU A 59 -17.83 19.80 14.85
C GLU A 59 -18.18 20.62 13.60
N GLY A 60 -19.43 20.54 13.15
CA GLY A 60 -19.94 21.27 11.97
C GLY A 60 -19.50 20.69 10.63
N LYS A 61 -18.62 19.72 10.56
CA LYS A 61 -18.23 19.06 9.30
C LYS A 61 -19.01 17.77 9.09
N ASN A 62 -19.97 17.81 8.20
CA ASN A 62 -20.73 16.65 7.74
C ASN A 62 -20.16 16.15 6.40
N PHE A 63 -20.00 14.83 6.27
CA PHE A 63 -19.58 14.15 5.05
C PHE A 63 -20.21 12.77 4.97
N THR A 64 -20.24 12.20 3.79
CA THR A 64 -20.83 10.88 3.53
C THR A 64 -20.21 9.81 4.45
N ASN A 65 -21.04 8.96 5.02
CA ASN A 65 -20.67 7.86 5.91
C ASN A 65 -19.94 8.26 7.21
N ARG A 66 -19.99 9.52 7.62
CA ARG A 66 -19.35 9.98 8.87
C ARG A 66 -19.68 9.08 10.08
N PRO A 67 -20.95 8.72 10.40
CA PRO A 67 -21.25 7.89 11.57
C PRO A 67 -20.56 6.50 11.53
N MET A 68 -20.52 5.87 10.34
CA MET A 68 -19.85 4.58 10.16
C MET A 68 -18.33 4.72 10.41
N LEU A 69 -17.71 5.76 9.87
CA LEU A 69 -16.27 5.99 10.03
C LEU A 69 -15.89 6.37 11.45
N GLU A 70 -16.74 7.12 12.17
CA GLU A 70 -16.57 7.39 13.61
C GLU A 70 -16.63 6.08 14.42
N LYS A 71 -17.57 5.20 14.11
CA LYS A 71 -17.66 3.88 14.72
C LYS A 71 -16.39 3.05 14.47
N GLN A 72 -15.93 2.95 13.22
CA GLN A 72 -14.68 2.25 12.88
C GLN A 72 -13.46 2.84 13.60
N LYS A 73 -13.42 4.16 13.79
CA LYS A 73 -12.33 4.81 14.53
C LYS A 73 -12.36 4.46 16.02
N ALA A 74 -13.54 4.31 16.61
CA ALA A 74 -13.73 4.01 18.03
C ALA A 74 -13.54 2.51 18.33
N GLU A 75 -14.15 1.64 17.53
CA GLU A 75 -14.20 0.19 17.76
C GLU A 75 -13.09 -0.58 17.03
N GLY A 76 -12.42 0.05 16.07
CA GLY A 76 -11.47 -0.60 15.16
C GLY A 76 -12.11 -1.12 13.89
N THR A 77 -11.28 -1.72 13.04
CA THR A 77 -11.68 -2.28 11.74
C THR A 77 -11.40 -3.78 11.70
N THR A 78 -12.08 -4.50 10.82
CA THR A 78 -11.88 -5.96 10.64
C THR A 78 -10.61 -6.30 9.87
N ARG A 79 -10.08 -5.34 9.10
CA ARG A 79 -8.84 -5.44 8.34
C ARG A 79 -8.09 -4.09 8.40
N LYS A 80 -6.79 -4.13 8.18
CA LYS A 80 -5.94 -2.93 8.20
C LYS A 80 -4.90 -3.00 7.11
N LEU A 81 -4.73 -1.92 6.36
CA LEU A 81 -3.65 -1.81 5.39
C LEU A 81 -2.31 -1.66 6.12
N VAL A 82 -1.35 -2.50 5.76
CA VAL A 82 0.01 -2.46 6.27
C VAL A 82 1.03 -2.46 5.15
N GLY A 83 2.20 -1.90 5.41
CA GLY A 83 3.38 -2.11 4.58
C GLY A 83 4.16 -3.33 5.06
N PHE A 84 4.83 -4.03 4.15
CA PHE A 84 5.73 -5.13 4.48
C PHE A 84 6.94 -5.18 3.55
N GLU A 85 8.04 -5.73 4.07
CA GLU A 85 9.28 -5.97 3.33
C GLU A 85 9.55 -7.47 3.28
N MET A 86 10.02 -7.96 2.14
CA MET A 86 10.42 -9.36 2.01
C MET A 86 11.70 -9.64 2.81
N ILE A 87 11.67 -10.72 3.57
CA ILE A 87 12.87 -11.32 4.19
C ILE A 87 13.50 -12.29 3.19
N ASP A 88 12.68 -13.18 2.64
CA ASP A 88 13.11 -14.09 1.58
C ASP A 88 13.12 -13.39 0.23
N ARG A 89 13.94 -13.90 -0.68
CA ARG A 89 14.01 -13.35 -2.04
C ARG A 89 12.73 -13.61 -2.81
N GLY A 90 11.97 -12.55 -3.10
CA GLY A 90 10.71 -12.61 -3.84
C GLY A 90 10.18 -11.22 -4.18
N ILE A 91 9.27 -11.16 -5.14
CA ILE A 91 8.58 -9.92 -5.54
C ILE A 91 7.09 -10.13 -5.31
N PRO A 92 6.50 -9.48 -4.28
CA PRO A 92 5.07 -9.59 -4.04
C PRO A 92 4.26 -8.97 -5.19
N ARG A 93 3.07 -9.53 -5.42
CA ARG A 93 2.15 -9.05 -6.47
C ARG A 93 0.74 -8.96 -5.92
N HIS A 94 -0.06 -8.09 -6.53
CA HIS A 94 -1.47 -7.98 -6.24
C HIS A 94 -2.17 -9.35 -6.26
N GLY A 95 -3.02 -9.61 -5.28
CA GLY A 95 -3.80 -10.85 -5.16
C GLY A 95 -3.06 -12.02 -4.52
N TYR A 96 -1.77 -11.89 -4.16
CA TYR A 96 -1.10 -12.93 -3.39
C TYR A 96 -1.64 -12.97 -1.97
N GLU A 97 -1.88 -14.17 -1.46
CA GLU A 97 -2.41 -14.38 -0.11
C GLU A 97 -1.32 -14.18 0.95
N LEU A 98 -1.74 -13.59 2.06
CA LEU A 98 -0.92 -13.35 3.24
C LEU A 98 -1.30 -14.34 4.34
N TYR A 99 -0.29 -14.91 4.95
CA TYR A 99 -0.40 -15.90 6.02
C TYR A 99 0.40 -15.47 7.24
N SER A 100 -0.06 -15.87 8.41
CA SER A 100 0.77 -15.89 9.62
C SER A 100 1.84 -16.99 9.53
N THR A 101 2.79 -16.97 10.44
CA THR A 101 3.87 -17.98 10.49
C THR A 101 3.38 -19.39 10.83
N ASP A 102 2.20 -19.51 11.45
CA ASP A 102 1.54 -20.79 11.73
C ASP A 102 0.73 -21.34 10.53
N GLY A 103 0.65 -20.58 9.43
CA GLY A 103 -0.05 -20.96 8.21
C GLY A 103 -1.51 -20.55 8.12
N THR A 104 -2.02 -19.75 9.06
CA THR A 104 -3.37 -19.19 8.99
C THR A 104 -3.45 -18.09 7.94
N ALA A 105 -4.46 -18.11 7.08
CA ALA A 105 -4.71 -17.04 6.11
C ALA A 105 -5.15 -15.77 6.85
N ILE A 106 -4.42 -14.66 6.66
CA ILE A 106 -4.63 -13.41 7.39
C ILE A 106 -5.00 -12.24 6.49
N GLY A 107 -4.84 -12.36 5.17
CA GLY A 107 -5.15 -11.25 4.27
C GLY A 107 -4.66 -11.43 2.85
N VAL A 108 -4.52 -10.31 2.13
CA VAL A 108 -4.15 -10.28 0.71
C VAL A 108 -3.26 -9.08 0.38
N VAL A 109 -2.32 -9.28 -0.53
CA VAL A 109 -1.46 -8.23 -1.09
C VAL A 109 -2.28 -7.38 -2.07
N THR A 110 -2.26 -6.07 -1.89
CA THR A 110 -2.90 -5.10 -2.79
C THR A 110 -1.92 -4.47 -3.76
N SER A 111 -0.70 -4.21 -3.31
CA SER A 111 0.39 -3.67 -4.14
C SER A 111 1.71 -4.30 -3.79
N GLY A 112 2.56 -4.54 -4.78
CA GLY A 112 3.87 -5.10 -4.54
C GLY A 112 4.80 -4.95 -5.72
N THR A 113 6.09 -4.68 -5.42
CA THR A 113 7.15 -4.51 -6.42
C THR A 113 8.52 -4.82 -5.84
N MET A 114 9.52 -4.88 -6.72
CA MET A 114 10.92 -4.78 -6.32
C MET A 114 11.27 -3.30 -6.15
N SER A 115 11.66 -2.89 -4.94
CA SER A 115 12.15 -1.53 -4.71
C SER A 115 13.51 -1.34 -5.38
N PRO A 116 13.65 -0.40 -6.32
CA PRO A 116 14.93 -0.13 -6.96
C PRO A 116 15.93 0.53 -6.01
N THR A 117 15.45 1.30 -5.03
CA THR A 117 16.33 1.97 -4.06
C THR A 117 16.85 1.00 -2.99
N ARG A 118 16.03 0.05 -2.55
CA ARG A 118 16.37 -0.90 -1.49
C ARG A 118 16.79 -2.28 -2.00
N LYS A 119 16.50 -2.59 -3.27
CA LYS A 119 16.80 -3.88 -3.93
C LYS A 119 16.17 -5.09 -3.22
N ILE A 120 15.03 -4.88 -2.57
CA ILE A 120 14.20 -5.90 -1.92
C ILE A 120 12.76 -5.80 -2.39
N GLY A 121 12.01 -6.89 -2.28
CA GLY A 121 10.56 -6.88 -2.49
C GLY A 121 9.87 -6.08 -1.38
N ILE A 122 9.01 -5.16 -1.76
CA ILE A 122 8.15 -4.39 -0.85
C ILE A 122 6.70 -4.49 -1.30
N GLY A 123 5.78 -4.33 -0.37
CA GLY A 123 4.37 -4.34 -0.70
C GLY A 123 3.47 -3.74 0.36
N MET A 124 2.22 -3.58 0.00
CA MET A 124 1.12 -3.26 0.89
C MET A 124 0.04 -4.32 0.76
N GLY A 125 -0.72 -4.51 1.83
CA GLY A 125 -1.82 -5.46 1.85
C GLY A 125 -2.73 -5.27 3.04
N TYR A 126 -3.96 -5.75 2.91
CA TYR A 126 -4.91 -5.80 4.03
C TYR A 126 -4.71 -7.09 4.80
N ILE A 127 -4.55 -6.96 6.11
CA ILE A 127 -4.44 -8.09 7.02
C ILE A 127 -5.37 -7.90 8.22
N ARG A 128 -5.62 -8.98 8.96
CA ARG A 128 -6.34 -8.90 10.23
C ARG A 128 -5.56 -8.03 11.22
N PRO A 129 -6.25 -7.18 12.02
CA PRO A 129 -5.61 -6.20 12.91
C PRO A 129 -4.60 -6.78 13.91
N GLU A 130 -4.83 -7.99 14.41
CA GLU A 130 -3.96 -8.66 15.37
C GLU A 130 -2.55 -8.93 14.84
N TYR A 131 -2.39 -9.02 13.50
CA TYR A 131 -1.09 -9.21 12.84
C TYR A 131 -0.45 -7.91 12.36
N SER A 132 -1.11 -6.75 12.53
CA SER A 132 -0.72 -5.47 11.92
C SER A 132 0.42 -4.74 12.64
N LYS A 133 0.94 -5.28 13.74
CA LYS A 133 2.02 -4.65 14.50
C LYS A 133 3.32 -4.67 13.70
N VAL A 134 4.02 -3.53 13.66
CA VAL A 134 5.35 -3.42 13.05
C VAL A 134 6.31 -4.42 13.69
N GLY A 135 7.06 -5.14 12.86
CA GLY A 135 7.95 -6.23 13.28
C GLY A 135 7.30 -7.61 13.28
N THR A 136 5.99 -7.74 13.04
CA THR A 136 5.34 -9.03 12.92
C THR A 136 5.83 -9.75 11.66
N GLU A 137 6.32 -10.98 11.79
CA GLU A 137 6.64 -11.84 10.67
C GLU A 137 5.35 -12.41 10.06
N ILE A 138 5.29 -12.39 8.74
CA ILE A 138 4.21 -12.94 7.93
C ILE A 138 4.79 -13.74 6.77
N CYS A 139 3.96 -14.54 6.11
CA CYS A 139 4.34 -15.26 4.91
C CYS A 139 3.46 -14.83 3.74
N ILE A 140 4.03 -14.81 2.55
CA ILE A 140 3.32 -14.51 1.30
C ILE A 140 3.33 -15.74 0.43
N ASP A 141 2.17 -16.21 -0.02
CA ASP A 141 2.10 -17.30 -0.98
C ASP A 141 2.46 -16.79 -2.37
N MET A 142 3.61 -17.20 -2.84
CA MET A 142 4.09 -16.91 -4.18
C MET A 142 4.13 -18.19 -5.00
N ARG A 143 3.02 -18.49 -5.68
CA ARG A 143 2.91 -19.68 -6.54
C ARG A 143 3.13 -21.00 -5.78
N GLY A 144 2.48 -21.14 -4.62
CA GLY A 144 2.56 -22.33 -3.76
C GLY A 144 3.80 -22.35 -2.84
N ARG A 145 4.59 -21.28 -2.80
CA ARG A 145 5.73 -21.14 -1.89
C ARG A 145 5.47 -20.02 -0.90
N LYS A 146 5.43 -20.35 0.38
CA LYS A 146 5.29 -19.37 1.45
C LYS A 146 6.65 -18.73 1.77
N LEU A 147 6.84 -17.49 1.33
CA LEU A 147 8.05 -16.71 1.53
C LEU A 147 7.85 -15.72 2.68
N LYS A 148 8.86 -15.59 3.53
CA LYS A 148 8.82 -14.73 4.71
C LYS A 148 8.92 -13.26 4.34
N ALA A 149 8.14 -12.46 5.07
CA ALA A 149 8.17 -11.01 5.04
C ALA A 149 7.96 -10.47 6.46
N VAL A 150 8.20 -9.20 6.67
CA VAL A 150 7.99 -8.52 7.95
C VAL A 150 7.15 -7.27 7.75
N VAL A 151 6.20 -7.05 8.63
CA VAL A 151 5.38 -5.83 8.66
C VAL A 151 6.25 -4.64 9.04
N VAL A 152 6.20 -3.59 8.23
CA VAL A 152 6.95 -2.35 8.44
C VAL A 152 6.04 -1.12 8.33
N LYS A 153 6.51 -0.01 8.89
CA LYS A 153 5.82 1.28 8.74
C LYS A 153 6.34 1.99 7.49
N PRO A 154 5.48 2.29 6.48
CA PRO A 154 5.87 3.18 5.38
C PRO A 154 6.23 4.59 5.89
N PRO A 155 7.06 5.36 5.16
CA PRO A 155 7.61 5.03 3.84
C PRO A 155 8.72 3.98 3.90
N PHE A 156 8.84 3.17 2.84
CA PHE A 156 9.89 2.16 2.73
C PHE A 156 11.26 2.80 2.44
N ARG A 157 11.27 3.95 1.77
CA ARG A 157 12.47 4.76 1.56
C ARG A 157 12.77 5.54 2.84
N LYS A 158 13.89 5.23 3.51
CA LYS A 158 14.44 6.09 4.55
C LYS A 158 15.09 7.30 3.86
N GLN A 159 14.77 8.49 4.34
CA GLN A 159 15.48 9.72 3.95
C GLN A 159 16.90 9.70 4.48
#